data_6efceaeb0aa729f14e290da6889057c3
#
_entry.id   6efceaeb0aa729f14e290da6889057c3
#
_cell.length_a   1.000
_cell.length_b   1.000
_cell.length_c   1.000
_cell.angle_alpha   90.00
_cell.angle_beta   90.00
_cell.angle_gamma   90.00
#
_symmetry.space_group_name_H-M   'P 1'
#
loop_
_entity.id
_entity.type
_entity.pdbx_description
1 polymer ?
#
loop_
_entity_poly.entity_id
_entity_poly.type
_entity_poly.pdbx_seq_one_letter_code
_entity_poly.pdbx_strand_id
1 'polypeptide(L)'
;EPYRRQRQMCIRDRPETWPDFSLKKQTTPYEYRYFLNVCTFGYTTPYWDWERWEKEIDWMALRGVNMPLATVASEAIAERVWLKMGLKEEDIRAFFTGPAHLPWHRMGQLNGWDGPLTDGWQKEQIKLQHKILNRMRELGMEPIAPAFAGFVPTAFAERHPEIQFKHLEWGGFDEKYNAYVLPPETPYFKEIGKLFIEEWEKEFGKNTYYLSDSFNEMKLPVAEGDDDGKHKLLAQYGESIYHSIAAGNPDAVWVTQGWTFGYQHDFWDKASLQALLSRVPDDKMIIIDLGNDYPKWVWGTEQTWKNHDGFYGKKWIFSYVPNFGGKTPMTGDLQMYATSSAEALHSANAGNLVGFGSAPEGLENNEVVYELLADMGWTADSIDLDSWLPVYCKARYGGCPAAMDSAWQRFKETVYSSLYSYPRFTWQTVVPDTRRISKLDVSDSFLQGVELFLSCADSLESSSLYVNDAIEYASYYLSLIHI
;
A
#
# COMPACT_ATOMS: atom_id res chain seq x y z
N GLU A 1 1.33 27.17 -16.68
CA GLU A 1 1.08 27.33 -18.13
C GLU A 1 1.10 26.02 -18.94
N PRO A 2 1.95 25.02 -18.69
CA PRO A 2 1.86 23.75 -19.40
C PRO A 2 0.51 23.04 -19.17
N TYR A 3 -0.08 23.17 -18.01
CA TYR A 3 -1.33 22.54 -17.62
C TYR A 3 -2.58 23.15 -18.27
N ARG A 4 -2.58 24.46 -18.47
CA ARG A 4 -3.61 25.12 -19.29
C ARG A 4 -3.56 24.63 -20.74
N ARG A 5 -2.35 24.38 -21.28
CA ARG A 5 -2.18 23.80 -22.61
C ARG A 5 -2.63 22.34 -22.68
N GLN A 6 -2.39 21.54 -21.64
CA GLN A 6 -2.85 20.13 -21.60
C GLN A 6 -4.36 20.04 -21.43
N ARG A 7 -4.99 20.87 -20.58
CA ARG A 7 -6.47 21.00 -20.55
C ARG A 7 -7.03 21.52 -21.88
N GLN A 8 -6.33 22.43 -22.54
CA GLN A 8 -6.74 22.91 -23.87
C GLN A 8 -6.51 21.86 -24.97
N MET A 9 -5.49 21.01 -24.86
CA MET A 9 -5.30 19.87 -25.75
C MET A 9 -6.44 18.84 -25.57
N CYS A 10 -6.75 18.43 -24.34
CA CYS A 10 -7.90 17.54 -24.06
C CYS A 10 -9.24 18.11 -24.56
N ILE A 11 -9.40 19.43 -24.63
CA ILE A 11 -10.60 20.08 -25.17
C ILE A 11 -10.56 20.15 -26.71
N ARG A 12 -9.38 20.24 -27.33
CA ARG A 12 -9.23 20.26 -28.79
C ARG A 12 -9.41 18.91 -29.46
N ASP A 13 -9.07 17.83 -28.74
CA ASP A 13 -9.14 16.47 -29.24
C ASP A 13 -10.44 15.76 -28.84
N ARG A 14 -11.44 16.49 -28.34
CA ARG A 14 -12.77 15.92 -28.11
C ARG A 14 -13.37 15.51 -29.44
N PRO A 15 -13.76 14.24 -29.62
CA PRO A 15 -14.48 13.84 -30.83
C PRO A 15 -15.75 14.67 -30.94
N GLU A 16 -16.05 15.18 -32.13
CA GLU A 16 -17.26 15.94 -32.38
C GLU A 16 -18.53 15.13 -32.12
N THR A 17 -18.40 13.81 -32.19
CA THR A 17 -19.44 12.84 -31.83
C THR A 17 -18.87 11.77 -30.93
N TRP A 18 -19.54 11.50 -29.81
CA TRP A 18 -19.22 10.35 -28.99
C TRP A 18 -19.61 9.07 -29.72
N PRO A 19 -18.76 8.01 -29.71
CA PRO A 19 -19.19 6.72 -30.24
C PRO A 19 -20.39 6.20 -29.46
N ASP A 20 -21.26 5.49 -30.14
CA ASP A 20 -22.38 4.79 -29.49
C ASP A 20 -21.83 3.69 -28.58
N PHE A 21 -21.97 3.88 -27.29
CA PHE A 21 -21.60 2.88 -26.29
C PHE A 21 -22.80 2.02 -25.95
N SER A 22 -22.73 0.73 -26.22
CA SER A 22 -23.60 -0.21 -25.55
C SER A 22 -23.08 -0.40 -24.11
N LEU A 23 -23.80 0.13 -23.14
CA LEU A 23 -23.48 -0.09 -21.73
C LEU A 23 -23.59 -1.59 -21.43
N LYS A 24 -22.45 -2.25 -21.21
CA LYS A 24 -22.39 -3.61 -20.68
C LYS A 24 -22.43 -3.51 -19.16
N LYS A 25 -23.43 -4.13 -18.53
CA LYS A 25 -23.42 -4.30 -17.09
C LYS A 25 -22.33 -5.30 -16.73
N GLN A 26 -21.37 -4.85 -15.93
CA GLN A 26 -20.35 -5.70 -15.33
C GLN A 26 -20.52 -5.67 -13.82
N THR A 27 -20.37 -6.83 -13.17
CA THR A 27 -20.43 -6.97 -11.73
C THR A 27 -19.10 -7.56 -11.25
N THR A 28 -18.61 -7.05 -10.13
CA THR A 28 -17.43 -7.59 -9.47
C THR A 28 -17.85 -8.57 -8.36
N PRO A 29 -17.10 -9.64 -8.10
CA PRO A 29 -17.32 -10.53 -6.95
C PRO A 29 -16.88 -9.90 -5.62
N TYR A 30 -16.16 -8.78 -5.65
CA TYR A 30 -15.55 -8.14 -4.50
C TYR A 30 -16.31 -6.90 -4.06
N GLU A 31 -16.69 -6.84 -2.78
CA GLU A 31 -17.30 -5.65 -2.16
C GLU A 31 -16.31 -4.48 -2.16
N TYR A 32 -15.04 -4.76 -1.81
CA TYR A 32 -13.98 -3.75 -1.70
C TYR A 32 -12.92 -3.94 -2.79
N ARG A 33 -12.48 -2.84 -3.37
CA ARG A 33 -11.32 -2.75 -4.26
C ARG A 33 -10.37 -1.72 -3.67
N TYR A 34 -9.36 -2.26 -2.96
CA TYR A 34 -8.41 -1.51 -2.16
C TYR A 34 -7.23 -1.02 -3.01
N PHE A 35 -6.71 0.17 -2.68
CA PHE A 35 -5.50 0.69 -3.32
C PHE A 35 -4.65 1.53 -2.37
N LEU A 36 -3.34 1.55 -2.60
CA LEU A 36 -2.25 2.19 -1.87
C LEU A 36 -1.74 1.39 -0.67
N ASN A 37 -0.53 1.75 -0.24
CA ASN A 37 0.17 1.23 0.94
C ASN A 37 0.48 2.40 1.88
N VAL A 38 0.70 2.16 3.16
CA VAL A 38 1.22 3.21 4.06
C VAL A 38 2.53 3.76 3.53
N CYS A 39 3.42 2.88 3.04
CA CYS A 39 4.74 3.26 2.50
C CYS A 39 4.68 4.08 1.20
N THR A 40 3.57 4.04 0.46
CA THR A 40 3.37 4.92 -0.72
C THR A 40 3.51 6.39 -0.36
N PHE A 41 3.07 6.76 0.85
CA PHE A 41 3.14 8.13 1.38
C PHE A 41 4.56 8.58 1.75
N GLY A 42 5.55 7.71 1.64
CA GLY A 42 6.97 8.03 1.80
C GLY A 42 7.77 7.86 0.51
N TYR A 43 7.54 6.78 -0.22
CA TYR A 43 8.30 6.50 -1.44
C TYR A 43 7.86 7.31 -2.65
N THR A 44 6.57 7.62 -2.78
CA THR A 44 6.02 8.25 -3.98
C THR A 44 5.36 9.61 -3.70
N THR A 45 4.47 9.69 -2.71
CA THR A 45 3.53 10.81 -2.62
C THR A 45 3.86 11.92 -1.62
N PRO A 46 4.97 11.93 -0.85
CA PRO A 46 5.16 12.89 0.24
C PRO A 46 5.16 14.35 -0.24
N TYR A 47 5.58 14.58 -1.48
CA TYR A 47 5.68 15.92 -2.08
C TYR A 47 4.68 16.15 -3.23
N TRP A 48 3.69 15.26 -3.38
CA TRP A 48 2.67 15.45 -4.41
C TRP A 48 1.79 16.65 -4.11
N ASP A 49 1.58 17.47 -5.11
CA ASP A 49 0.58 18.53 -5.09
C ASP A 49 -0.82 17.99 -5.44
N TRP A 50 -1.80 18.88 -5.42
CA TRP A 50 -3.17 18.55 -5.77
C TRP A 50 -3.31 18.05 -7.22
N GLU A 51 -2.58 18.63 -8.15
CA GLU A 51 -2.67 18.27 -9.56
C GLU A 51 -2.26 16.81 -9.81
N ARG A 52 -1.24 16.35 -9.09
CA ARG A 52 -0.80 14.94 -9.17
C ARG A 52 -1.77 14.01 -8.45
N TRP A 53 -2.27 14.39 -7.28
CA TRP A 53 -3.27 13.61 -6.54
C TRP A 53 -4.58 13.49 -7.32
N GLU A 54 -5.09 14.56 -7.95
CA GLU A 54 -6.31 14.53 -8.75
C GLU A 54 -6.23 13.48 -9.87
N LYS A 55 -5.09 13.42 -10.56
CA LYS A 55 -4.86 12.41 -11.61
C LYS A 55 -4.89 11.00 -11.06
N GLU A 56 -4.26 10.77 -9.92
CA GLU A 56 -4.22 9.45 -9.29
C GLU A 56 -5.61 9.00 -8.84
N ILE A 57 -6.37 9.90 -8.21
CA ILE A 57 -7.73 9.61 -7.77
C ILE A 57 -8.66 9.35 -8.98
N ASP A 58 -8.51 10.10 -10.05
CA ASP A 58 -9.26 9.87 -11.30
C ASP A 58 -8.88 8.52 -11.93
N TRP A 59 -7.59 8.14 -11.89
CA TRP A 59 -7.14 6.82 -12.33
C TRP A 59 -7.77 5.70 -11.48
N MET A 60 -7.78 5.84 -10.14
CA MET A 60 -8.44 4.90 -9.23
C MET A 60 -9.91 4.73 -9.59
N ALA A 61 -10.63 5.85 -9.82
CA ALA A 61 -12.06 5.82 -10.18
C ALA A 61 -12.32 5.06 -11.50
N LEU A 62 -11.47 5.29 -12.51
CA LEU A 62 -11.57 4.63 -13.81
C LEU A 62 -11.31 3.11 -13.72
N ARG A 63 -10.62 2.63 -12.71
CA ARG A 63 -10.38 1.19 -12.45
C ARG A 63 -11.35 0.62 -11.41
N GLY A 64 -12.26 1.45 -10.88
CA GLY A 64 -13.28 1.02 -9.94
C GLY A 64 -12.76 0.79 -8.52
N VAL A 65 -11.63 1.38 -8.15
CA VAL A 65 -11.18 1.44 -6.75
C VAL A 65 -12.25 2.17 -5.94
N ASN A 66 -12.67 1.57 -4.82
CA ASN A 66 -13.69 2.16 -3.95
C ASN A 66 -13.25 2.29 -2.49
N MET A 67 -12.08 1.75 -2.13
CA MET A 67 -11.55 1.76 -0.76
C MET A 67 -10.05 2.14 -0.75
N PRO A 68 -9.69 3.39 -1.13
CA PRO A 68 -8.29 3.83 -1.12
C PRO A 68 -7.83 4.23 0.28
N LEU A 69 -6.52 4.13 0.54
CA LEU A 69 -5.91 4.66 1.74
C LEU A 69 -5.74 6.19 1.63
N ALA A 70 -6.06 6.94 2.67
CA ALA A 70 -6.02 8.41 2.68
C ALA A 70 -5.50 8.97 4.01
N THR A 71 -4.19 8.86 4.24
CA THR A 71 -3.54 9.19 5.52
C THR A 71 -2.79 10.53 5.52
N VAL A 72 -2.93 11.35 4.47
CA VAL A 72 -2.35 12.70 4.43
C VAL A 72 -2.85 13.54 5.62
N ALA A 73 -2.00 14.40 6.19
CA ALA A 73 -2.28 15.23 7.36
C ALA A 73 -2.53 14.50 8.69
N SER A 74 -2.17 13.21 8.81
CA SER A 74 -2.27 12.47 10.10
C SER A 74 -1.54 13.21 11.22
N GLU A 75 -0.39 13.78 10.95
CA GLU A 75 0.49 14.45 11.92
C GLU A 75 -0.15 15.74 12.44
N ALA A 76 -0.87 16.49 11.60
CA ALA A 76 -1.58 17.69 12.01
C ALA A 76 -2.74 17.36 12.98
N ILE A 77 -3.37 16.22 12.83
CA ILE A 77 -4.37 15.71 13.77
C ILE A 77 -3.71 15.21 15.06
N ALA A 78 -2.63 14.43 14.93
CA ALA A 78 -1.85 13.95 16.08
C ALA A 78 -1.31 15.10 16.93
N GLU A 79 -0.83 16.20 16.33
CA GLU A 79 -0.40 17.41 17.05
C GLU A 79 -1.52 17.97 17.93
N ARG A 80 -2.75 18.08 17.43
CA ARG A 80 -3.92 18.54 18.21
C ARG A 80 -4.22 17.62 19.38
N VAL A 81 -4.10 16.32 19.18
CA VAL A 81 -4.28 15.33 20.25
C VAL A 81 -3.23 15.48 21.34
N TRP A 82 -1.95 15.57 20.97
CA TRP A 82 -0.87 15.72 21.94
C TRP A 82 -0.91 17.05 22.70
N LEU A 83 -1.33 18.15 22.05
CA LEU A 83 -1.59 19.43 22.74
C LEU A 83 -2.70 19.28 23.79
N LYS A 84 -3.79 18.58 23.47
CA LYS A 84 -4.87 18.28 24.43
C LYS A 84 -4.43 17.36 25.56
N MET A 85 -3.49 16.45 25.29
CA MET A 85 -2.83 15.63 26.31
C MET A 85 -1.79 16.42 27.14
N GLY A 86 -1.64 17.72 26.88
CA GLY A 86 -0.83 18.65 27.66
C GLY A 86 0.66 18.68 27.29
N LEU A 87 1.06 18.11 26.16
CA LEU A 87 2.44 18.23 25.67
C LEU A 87 2.69 19.63 25.11
N LYS A 88 3.95 20.05 25.10
CA LYS A 88 4.35 21.31 24.46
C LYS A 88 4.60 21.11 22.97
N GLU A 89 4.42 22.16 22.17
CA GLU A 89 4.67 22.11 20.73
C GLU A 89 6.08 21.64 20.38
N GLU A 90 7.10 22.04 21.15
CA GLU A 90 8.49 21.63 20.93
C GLU A 90 8.68 20.12 21.07
N ASP A 91 8.03 19.49 22.07
CA ASP A 91 8.09 18.06 22.32
C ASP A 91 7.37 17.27 21.22
N ILE A 92 6.24 17.80 20.74
CA ILE A 92 5.45 17.20 19.67
C ILE A 92 6.22 17.28 18.33
N ARG A 93 6.86 18.40 18.05
CA ARG A 93 7.68 18.58 16.85
C ARG A 93 8.87 17.60 16.83
N ALA A 94 9.50 17.36 17.98
CA ALA A 94 10.60 16.42 18.11
C ALA A 94 10.17 14.95 17.87
N PHE A 95 8.89 14.66 18.01
CA PHE A 95 8.33 13.32 17.80
C PHE A 95 8.17 12.98 16.31
N PHE A 96 7.79 13.92 15.46
CA PHE A 96 7.54 13.66 14.06
C PHE A 96 8.83 13.51 13.24
N THR A 97 8.82 12.56 12.30
CA THR A 97 9.86 12.41 11.29
C THR A 97 9.71 13.45 10.17
N GLY A 98 10.72 13.57 9.31
CA GLY A 98 10.60 14.34 8.07
C GLY A 98 9.57 13.73 7.10
N PRO A 99 9.10 14.53 6.11
CA PRO A 99 7.98 14.15 5.24
C PRO A 99 8.12 12.80 4.54
N ALA A 100 9.32 12.47 4.02
CA ALA A 100 9.57 11.21 3.33
C ALA A 100 9.59 9.99 4.24
N HIS A 101 9.65 10.18 5.57
CA HIS A 101 9.76 9.11 6.56
C HIS A 101 8.49 8.93 7.41
N LEU A 102 7.42 9.67 7.12
CA LEU A 102 6.15 9.60 7.84
C LEU A 102 5.48 8.21 7.85
N PRO A 103 5.57 7.37 6.82
CA PRO A 103 5.06 6.01 6.91
C PRO A 103 5.57 5.22 8.11
N TRP A 104 6.88 5.25 8.33
CA TRP A 104 7.51 4.53 9.44
C TRP A 104 7.23 5.17 10.79
N HIS A 105 7.00 6.48 10.82
CA HIS A 105 6.48 7.16 12.01
C HIS A 105 5.04 6.71 12.32
N ARG A 106 4.16 6.66 11.33
CA ARG A 106 2.75 6.23 11.47
C ARG A 106 2.62 4.79 11.94
N MET A 107 3.55 3.91 11.52
CA MET A 107 3.64 2.52 11.96
C MET A 107 4.41 2.36 13.28
N GLY A 108 4.90 3.45 13.89
CA GLY A 108 5.61 3.44 15.16
C GLY A 108 7.06 2.93 15.11
N GLN A 109 7.66 2.90 13.94
CA GLN A 109 9.01 2.37 13.72
C GLN A 109 10.10 3.41 13.94
N LEU A 110 9.82 4.68 13.65
CA LEU A 110 10.76 5.79 13.76
C LEU A 110 10.12 7.03 14.37
N ASN A 111 10.85 7.69 15.26
CA ASN A 111 10.50 8.99 15.82
C ASN A 111 11.62 10.00 15.56
N GLY A 112 11.27 11.24 15.19
CA GLY A 112 12.22 12.36 15.09
C GLY A 112 13.29 12.26 13.98
N TRP A 113 13.26 11.20 13.15
CA TRP A 113 14.22 11.04 12.07
C TRP A 113 13.98 12.07 10.97
N ASP A 114 15.03 12.82 10.60
CA ASP A 114 14.96 13.84 9.53
C ASP A 114 13.88 14.91 9.74
N GLY A 115 13.41 15.08 10.99
CA GLY A 115 12.49 16.13 11.40
C GLY A 115 13.18 17.44 11.76
N PRO A 116 12.45 18.42 12.25
CA PRO A 116 11.00 18.42 12.50
C PRO A 116 10.16 18.82 11.27
N LEU A 117 8.87 18.51 11.32
CA LEU A 117 7.89 19.07 10.37
C LEU A 117 7.68 20.56 10.66
N THR A 118 7.48 21.35 9.59
CA THR A 118 7.16 22.78 9.75
C THR A 118 5.64 23.00 9.82
N ASP A 119 5.22 24.02 10.54
CA ASP A 119 3.80 24.44 10.61
C ASP A 119 3.22 24.74 9.23
N GLY A 120 4.03 25.33 8.35
CA GLY A 120 3.63 25.61 6.98
C GLY A 120 3.29 24.35 6.21
N TRP A 121 4.13 23.31 6.33
CA TRP A 121 3.91 22.03 5.69
C TRP A 121 2.63 21.37 6.21
N GLN A 122 2.44 21.28 7.51
CA GLN A 122 1.23 20.68 8.10
C GLN A 122 -0.06 21.38 7.67
N LYS A 123 -0.06 22.72 7.61
CA LYS A 123 -1.22 23.50 7.13
C LYS A 123 -1.55 23.23 5.66
N GLU A 124 -0.53 23.08 4.83
CA GLU A 124 -0.75 22.72 3.42
C GLU A 124 -1.25 21.27 3.27
N GLN A 125 -0.78 20.33 4.12
CA GLN A 125 -1.28 18.96 4.13
C GLN A 125 -2.77 18.88 4.52
N ILE A 126 -3.24 19.68 5.48
CA ILE A 126 -4.67 19.78 5.81
C ILE A 126 -5.49 20.22 4.58
N LYS A 127 -5.04 21.28 3.89
CA LYS A 127 -5.72 21.75 2.67
C LYS A 127 -5.74 20.69 1.56
N LEU A 128 -4.62 19.98 1.40
CA LEU A 128 -4.48 18.91 0.43
C LEU A 128 -5.43 17.74 0.77
N GLN A 129 -5.47 17.33 2.04
CA GLN A 129 -6.32 16.22 2.48
C GLN A 129 -7.81 16.51 2.29
N HIS A 130 -8.27 17.75 2.52
CA HIS A 130 -9.64 18.14 2.18
C HIS A 130 -9.96 17.90 0.71
N LYS A 131 -9.05 18.26 -0.21
CA LYS A 131 -9.25 18.07 -1.65
C LYS A 131 -9.26 16.57 -2.00
N ILE A 132 -8.33 15.79 -1.43
CA ILE A 132 -8.24 14.34 -1.63
C ILE A 132 -9.54 13.66 -1.21
N LEU A 133 -9.98 13.87 0.04
CA LEU A 133 -11.18 13.23 0.58
C LEU A 133 -12.45 13.67 -0.14
N ASN A 134 -12.58 14.95 -0.48
CA ASN A 134 -13.72 15.43 -1.23
C ASN A 134 -13.80 14.77 -2.61
N ARG A 135 -12.67 14.71 -3.35
CA ARG A 135 -12.64 14.08 -4.67
C ARG A 135 -12.94 12.59 -4.61
N MET A 136 -12.36 11.87 -3.65
CA MET A 136 -12.65 10.45 -3.44
C MET A 136 -14.14 10.22 -3.19
N ARG A 137 -14.75 11.00 -2.28
CA ARG A 137 -16.19 10.90 -1.95
C ARG A 137 -17.09 11.29 -3.13
N GLU A 138 -16.76 12.33 -3.89
CA GLU A 138 -17.47 12.71 -5.12
C GLU A 138 -17.49 11.60 -6.16
N LEU A 139 -16.44 10.77 -6.22
CA LEU A 139 -16.32 9.63 -7.12
C LEU A 139 -16.86 8.32 -6.52
N GLY A 140 -17.52 8.38 -5.34
CA GLY A 140 -18.15 7.23 -4.70
C GLY A 140 -17.21 6.29 -3.97
N MET A 141 -15.99 6.75 -3.62
CA MET A 141 -15.05 5.99 -2.81
C MET A 141 -15.29 6.23 -1.32
N GLU A 142 -15.02 5.20 -0.51
CA GLU A 142 -14.98 5.27 0.95
C GLU A 142 -13.53 5.16 1.43
N PRO A 143 -12.82 6.28 1.61
CA PRO A 143 -11.42 6.27 1.97
C PRO A 143 -11.16 5.76 3.38
N ILE A 144 -10.04 5.05 3.56
CA ILE A 144 -9.56 4.61 4.86
C ILE A 144 -8.78 5.74 5.51
N ALA A 145 -9.25 6.23 6.63
CA ALA A 145 -8.60 7.25 7.45
C ALA A 145 -7.58 6.63 8.43
N PRO A 146 -6.60 7.39 8.94
CA PRO A 146 -5.70 6.89 9.99
C PRO A 146 -6.38 6.83 11.35
N ALA A 147 -5.85 5.97 12.23
CA ALA A 147 -6.21 5.89 13.64
C ALA A 147 -4.95 5.83 14.53
N PHE A 148 -5.13 5.90 15.84
CA PHE A 148 -4.06 5.75 16.80
C PHE A 148 -3.60 4.29 16.89
N ALA A 149 -2.30 4.05 16.72
CA ALA A 149 -1.71 2.72 16.69
C ALA A 149 -0.99 2.32 18.01
N GLY A 150 -1.07 3.14 19.04
CA GLY A 150 -0.48 2.84 20.36
C GLY A 150 0.90 3.44 20.61
N PHE A 151 1.44 4.24 19.70
CA PHE A 151 2.77 4.86 19.83
C PHE A 151 2.66 6.27 20.37
N VAL A 152 3.55 6.61 21.32
CA VAL A 152 3.50 7.89 22.04
C VAL A 152 4.83 8.63 22.00
N PRO A 153 4.81 9.99 22.06
CA PRO A 153 6.02 10.79 22.18
C PRO A 153 6.82 10.47 23.44
N THR A 154 8.15 10.59 23.37
CA THR A 154 9.05 10.47 24.52
C THR A 154 8.61 11.36 25.68
N ALA A 155 8.24 12.62 25.42
CA ALA A 155 7.77 13.54 26.42
C ALA A 155 6.48 13.09 27.12
N PHE A 156 5.62 12.31 26.44
CA PHE A 156 4.46 11.70 27.09
C PHE A 156 4.90 10.60 28.06
N ALA A 157 5.82 9.74 27.65
CA ALA A 157 6.34 8.68 28.50
C ALA A 157 7.07 9.24 29.74
N GLU A 158 7.85 10.30 29.57
CA GLU A 158 8.55 10.97 30.69
C GLU A 158 7.60 11.61 31.71
N ARG A 159 6.44 12.06 31.28
CA ARG A 159 5.39 12.63 32.17
C ARG A 159 4.60 11.57 32.95
N HIS A 160 4.64 10.34 32.50
CA HIS A 160 3.90 9.23 33.07
C HIS A 160 4.85 8.10 33.54
N PRO A 161 5.77 8.38 34.49
CA PRO A 161 6.76 7.40 34.96
C PRO A 161 6.13 6.20 35.69
N GLU A 162 4.86 6.31 36.07
CA GLU A 162 4.06 5.22 36.63
C GLU A 162 3.65 4.16 35.60
N ILE A 163 3.72 4.47 34.29
CA ILE A 163 3.40 3.55 33.21
C ILE A 163 4.68 2.86 32.72
N GLN A 164 4.61 1.55 32.62
CA GLN A 164 5.74 0.75 32.09
C GLN A 164 5.69 0.69 30.57
N PHE A 165 6.10 1.78 29.91
CA PHE A 165 6.24 1.79 28.45
C PHE A 165 7.26 0.76 28.00
N LYS A 166 7.08 0.28 26.79
CA LYS A 166 8.04 -0.55 26.07
C LYS A 166 8.65 0.24 24.93
N HIS A 167 9.94 0.02 24.68
CA HIS A 167 10.62 0.47 23.49
C HIS A 167 10.61 -0.64 22.44
N LEU A 168 10.29 -0.31 21.20
CA LEU A 168 10.36 -1.25 20.09
C LEU A 168 11.46 -0.83 19.14
N GLU A 169 12.36 -1.75 18.88
CA GLU A 169 13.45 -1.58 17.92
C GLU A 169 12.99 -1.92 16.51
N TRP A 170 13.43 -1.13 15.54
CA TRP A 170 13.22 -1.39 14.12
C TRP A 170 14.43 -1.01 13.28
N GLY A 171 14.79 -1.86 12.31
CA GLY A 171 15.74 -1.56 11.23
C GLY A 171 17.18 -1.25 11.65
N GLY A 172 17.56 -1.46 12.92
CA GLY A 172 18.90 -1.18 13.45
C GLY A 172 19.19 0.31 13.64
N PHE A 173 18.17 1.16 13.74
CA PHE A 173 18.32 2.56 14.11
C PHE A 173 18.72 2.72 15.57
N ASP A 174 19.38 3.85 15.91
CA ASP A 174 19.72 4.20 17.29
C ASP A 174 18.48 4.24 18.19
N GLU A 175 18.64 3.81 19.45
CA GLU A 175 17.56 3.75 20.47
C GLU A 175 16.77 5.06 20.61
N LYS A 176 17.40 6.22 20.41
CA LYS A 176 16.74 7.54 20.45
C LYS A 176 15.62 7.72 19.42
N TYR A 177 15.58 6.89 18.37
CA TYR A 177 14.56 6.91 17.34
C TYR A 177 13.49 5.83 17.55
N ASN A 178 13.64 4.98 18.56
CA ASN A 178 12.68 3.93 18.88
C ASN A 178 11.38 4.51 19.43
N ALA A 179 10.27 3.86 19.11
CA ALA A 179 8.97 4.27 19.60
C ALA A 179 8.69 3.76 21.02
N TYR A 180 8.01 4.57 21.82
CA TYR A 180 7.37 4.15 23.04
C TYR A 180 6.00 3.57 22.73
N VAL A 181 5.75 2.35 23.22
CA VAL A 181 4.45 1.68 23.08
C VAL A 181 3.69 1.80 24.39
N LEU A 182 2.48 2.27 24.27
CA LEU A 182 1.53 2.38 25.38
C LEU A 182 0.97 0.99 25.74
N PRO A 183 1.06 0.55 26.99
CA PRO A 183 0.44 -0.71 27.42
C PRO A 183 -1.09 -0.68 27.18
N PRO A 184 -1.68 -1.79 26.69
CA PRO A 184 -3.07 -1.82 26.27
C PRO A 184 -4.07 -1.62 27.43
N GLU A 185 -3.69 -1.97 28.64
CA GLU A 185 -4.52 -1.84 29.83
C GLU A 185 -4.65 -0.41 30.37
N THR A 186 -3.86 0.54 29.85
CA THR A 186 -3.91 1.92 30.34
C THR A 186 -5.16 2.64 29.83
N PRO A 187 -5.80 3.50 30.64
CA PRO A 187 -6.94 4.29 30.18
C PRO A 187 -6.58 5.26 29.04
N TYR A 188 -5.32 5.65 28.96
CA TYR A 188 -4.80 6.55 27.92
C TYR A 188 -4.89 5.96 26.52
N PHE A 189 -4.81 4.63 26.36
CA PHE A 189 -4.92 4.01 25.06
C PHE A 189 -6.27 4.35 24.40
N LYS A 190 -7.35 4.16 25.16
CA LYS A 190 -8.70 4.50 24.72
C LYS A 190 -8.92 6.00 24.57
N GLU A 191 -8.40 6.81 25.50
CA GLU A 191 -8.56 8.26 25.51
C GLU A 191 -7.89 8.92 24.30
N ILE A 192 -6.62 8.58 24.04
CA ILE A 192 -5.86 9.12 22.91
C ILE A 192 -6.49 8.70 21.59
N GLY A 193 -6.85 7.41 21.42
CA GLY A 193 -7.48 6.93 20.20
C GLY A 193 -8.84 7.58 19.95
N LYS A 194 -9.66 7.75 20.99
CA LYS A 194 -10.93 8.49 20.92
C LYS A 194 -10.70 9.92 20.44
N LEU A 195 -9.78 10.65 21.08
CA LEU A 195 -9.47 12.04 20.72
C LEU A 195 -8.98 12.14 19.27
N PHE A 196 -8.18 11.17 18.81
CA PHE A 196 -7.67 11.17 17.42
C PHE A 196 -8.83 11.06 16.42
N ILE A 197 -9.77 10.14 16.64
CA ILE A 197 -10.94 9.99 15.77
C ILE A 197 -11.82 11.25 15.81
N GLU A 198 -12.08 11.79 17.00
CA GLU A 198 -12.88 13.01 17.15
C GLU A 198 -12.26 14.23 16.46
N GLU A 199 -10.94 14.42 16.57
CA GLU A 199 -10.24 15.52 15.88
C GLU A 199 -10.18 15.31 14.37
N TRP A 200 -9.99 14.06 13.91
CA TRP A 200 -10.06 13.73 12.50
C TRP A 200 -11.45 14.03 11.92
N GLU A 201 -12.51 13.52 12.55
CA GLU A 201 -13.88 13.72 12.07
C GLU A 201 -14.33 15.19 12.13
N LYS A 202 -13.87 15.92 13.12
CA LYS A 202 -14.11 17.36 13.23
C LYS A 202 -13.50 18.15 12.08
N GLU A 203 -12.32 17.77 11.61
CA GLU A 203 -11.62 18.43 10.51
C GLU A 203 -12.12 17.95 9.14
N PHE A 204 -12.19 16.63 8.94
CA PHE A 204 -12.35 16.01 7.62
C PHE A 204 -13.71 15.34 7.41
N GLY A 205 -14.57 15.31 8.42
CA GLY A 205 -15.84 14.60 8.40
C GLY A 205 -15.70 13.11 8.71
N LYS A 206 -16.83 12.46 8.88
CA LYS A 206 -16.94 11.07 9.31
C LYS A 206 -16.38 10.10 8.26
N ASN A 207 -15.67 9.07 8.73
CA ASN A 207 -15.24 7.92 7.95
C ASN A 207 -15.84 6.63 8.53
N THR A 208 -15.98 5.60 7.69
CA THR A 208 -16.35 4.25 8.15
C THR A 208 -15.11 3.45 8.52
N TYR A 209 -14.01 3.59 7.77
CA TYR A 209 -12.82 2.77 7.86
C TYR A 209 -11.65 3.54 8.44
N TYR A 210 -10.97 2.94 9.44
CA TYR A 210 -9.83 3.53 10.12
C TYR A 210 -8.68 2.54 10.21
N LEU A 211 -7.51 2.93 9.67
CA LEU A 211 -6.30 2.13 9.70
C LEU A 211 -5.57 2.28 11.02
N SER A 212 -5.26 1.16 11.64
CA SER A 212 -4.32 1.07 12.75
C SER A 212 -3.44 -0.16 12.58
N ASP A 213 -2.16 0.06 12.31
CA ASP A 213 -1.13 -0.97 12.16
C ASP A 213 -0.21 -0.94 13.38
N SER A 214 -0.51 -1.75 14.37
CA SER A 214 0.37 -1.93 15.52
C SER A 214 1.35 -3.07 15.25
N PHE A 215 2.61 -2.88 15.66
CA PHE A 215 3.67 -3.91 15.59
C PHE A 215 4.09 -4.36 14.20
N ASN A 216 3.94 -3.50 13.18
CA ASN A 216 4.44 -3.82 11.84
C ASN A 216 5.97 -3.97 11.85
N GLU A 217 6.47 -5.16 11.49
CA GLU A 217 7.89 -5.53 11.52
C GLU A 217 8.58 -5.37 12.88
N MET A 218 7.84 -5.29 13.96
CA MET A 218 8.34 -5.16 15.33
C MET A 218 7.90 -6.34 16.19
N LYS A 219 8.76 -6.76 17.11
CA LYS A 219 8.43 -7.83 18.05
C LYS A 219 7.89 -7.25 19.35
N LEU A 220 6.73 -7.72 19.78
CA LEU A 220 6.26 -7.43 21.13
C LEU A 220 7.26 -7.97 22.15
N PRO A 221 7.59 -7.17 23.17
CA PRO A 221 8.50 -7.60 24.23
C PRO A 221 7.81 -8.55 25.20
N VAL A 222 7.71 -9.81 24.83
CA VAL A 222 7.27 -10.91 25.68
C VAL A 222 8.48 -11.75 26.10
N ALA A 223 8.41 -12.37 27.28
CA ALA A 223 9.45 -13.29 27.71
C ALA A 223 9.53 -14.50 26.78
N GLU A 224 10.74 -14.93 26.48
CA GLU A 224 10.96 -16.11 25.63
C GLU A 224 10.33 -17.35 26.32
N GLY A 225 9.50 -18.10 25.56
CA GLY A 225 8.80 -19.27 26.05
C GLY A 225 7.53 -19.00 26.87
N ASP A 226 7.09 -17.74 27.02
CA ASP A 226 5.84 -17.39 27.66
C ASP A 226 4.71 -17.19 26.63
N ASP A 227 4.27 -18.28 26.01
CA ASP A 227 3.22 -18.25 25.01
C ASP A 227 1.88 -17.78 25.59
N ASP A 228 1.54 -18.17 26.82
CA ASP A 228 0.29 -17.75 27.48
C ASP A 228 0.29 -16.24 27.73
N GLY A 229 1.40 -15.68 28.21
CA GLY A 229 1.57 -14.25 28.38
C GLY A 229 1.51 -13.48 27.06
N LYS A 230 2.13 -14.01 26.00
CA LYS A 230 2.08 -13.48 24.65
C LYS A 230 0.64 -13.42 24.13
N HIS A 231 -0.09 -14.52 24.18
CA HIS A 231 -1.48 -14.58 23.68
C HIS A 231 -2.41 -13.66 24.48
N LYS A 232 -2.26 -13.61 25.81
CA LYS A 232 -3.03 -12.70 26.64
C LYS A 232 -2.77 -11.23 26.27
N LEU A 233 -1.52 -10.85 26.09
CA LEU A 233 -1.12 -9.49 25.71
C LEU A 233 -1.63 -9.12 24.31
N LEU A 234 -1.52 -10.01 23.34
CA LEU A 234 -2.07 -9.79 21.99
C LEU A 234 -3.58 -9.59 22.00
N ALA A 235 -4.32 -10.40 22.78
CA ALA A 235 -5.77 -10.24 22.93
C ALA A 235 -6.14 -8.88 23.57
N GLN A 236 -5.36 -8.39 24.53
CA GLN A 236 -5.54 -7.08 25.12
C GLN A 236 -5.26 -5.95 24.13
N TYR A 237 -4.20 -6.06 23.31
CA TYR A 237 -3.92 -5.08 22.26
C TYR A 237 -5.04 -5.02 21.22
N GLY A 238 -5.51 -6.16 20.70
CA GLY A 238 -6.61 -6.20 19.75
C GLY A 238 -7.87 -5.53 20.31
N GLU A 239 -8.23 -5.84 21.56
CA GLU A 239 -9.36 -5.21 22.27
C GLU A 239 -9.18 -3.69 22.41
N SER A 240 -7.99 -3.25 22.82
CA SER A 240 -7.72 -1.84 23.10
C SER A 240 -7.67 -0.99 21.82
N ILE A 241 -7.09 -1.51 20.73
CA ILE A 241 -7.11 -0.84 19.43
C ILE A 241 -8.56 -0.66 18.96
N TYR A 242 -9.34 -1.74 18.94
CA TYR A 242 -10.75 -1.67 18.55
C TYR A 242 -11.54 -0.68 19.41
N HIS A 243 -11.45 -0.78 20.73
CA HIS A 243 -12.18 0.11 21.62
C HIS A 243 -11.72 1.57 21.57
N SER A 244 -10.48 1.83 21.21
CA SER A 244 -9.97 3.20 21.02
C SER A 244 -10.63 3.87 19.81
N ILE A 245 -10.80 3.13 18.73
CA ILE A 245 -11.49 3.57 17.50
C ILE A 245 -12.99 3.71 17.76
N ALA A 246 -13.62 2.66 18.31
CA ALA A 246 -15.07 2.63 18.59
C ALA A 246 -15.52 3.68 19.61
N ALA A 247 -14.63 4.13 20.50
CA ALA A 247 -14.95 5.19 21.47
C ALA A 247 -15.09 6.58 20.80
N GLY A 248 -14.38 6.83 19.69
CA GLY A 248 -14.54 8.05 18.90
C GLY A 248 -15.70 7.92 17.89
N ASN A 249 -15.83 6.74 17.26
CA ASN A 249 -16.89 6.46 16.32
C ASN A 249 -17.38 4.99 16.47
N PRO A 250 -18.57 4.76 17.07
CA PRO A 250 -19.07 3.40 17.31
C PRO A 250 -19.42 2.62 16.03
N ASP A 251 -19.63 3.32 14.91
CA ASP A 251 -19.91 2.69 13.63
C ASP A 251 -18.63 2.29 12.88
N ALA A 252 -17.46 2.77 13.33
CA ALA A 252 -16.19 2.54 12.67
C ALA A 252 -15.83 1.06 12.56
N VAL A 253 -15.07 0.77 11.52
CA VAL A 253 -14.44 -0.53 11.25
C VAL A 253 -12.93 -0.34 11.28
N TRP A 254 -12.25 -1.14 12.10
CA TRP A 254 -10.80 -1.19 12.14
C TRP A 254 -10.25 -1.90 10.90
N VAL A 255 -9.35 -1.25 10.20
CA VAL A 255 -8.59 -1.83 9.09
C VAL A 255 -7.14 -2.02 9.53
N THR A 256 -6.54 -3.15 9.21
CA THR A 256 -5.11 -3.40 9.45
C THR A 256 -4.43 -4.02 8.24
N GLN A 257 -3.19 -3.63 7.98
CA GLN A 257 -2.35 -4.24 6.97
C GLN A 257 -1.71 -5.52 7.54
N GLY A 258 -1.96 -6.66 6.88
CA GLY A 258 -1.51 -7.98 7.33
C GLY A 258 -0.07 -8.34 6.92
N TRP A 259 0.76 -7.38 6.49
CA TRP A 259 2.16 -7.63 6.10
C TRP A 259 2.94 -8.40 7.15
N THR A 260 2.87 -7.96 8.40
CA THR A 260 3.61 -8.57 9.50
C THR A 260 3.23 -10.02 9.76
N PHE A 261 1.98 -10.41 9.48
CA PHE A 261 1.49 -11.77 9.69
C PHE A 261 2.16 -12.80 8.75
N GLY A 262 2.53 -12.36 7.55
CA GLY A 262 3.31 -13.15 6.61
C GLY A 262 4.81 -12.99 6.78
N TYR A 263 5.30 -11.75 6.89
CA TYR A 263 6.73 -11.43 7.00
C TYR A 263 7.37 -12.01 8.28
N GLN A 264 6.67 -11.91 9.42
CA GLN A 264 7.12 -12.42 10.72
C GLN A 264 6.32 -13.66 11.13
N HIS A 265 6.10 -14.60 10.20
CA HIS A 265 5.27 -15.79 10.38
C HIS A 265 5.68 -16.66 11.58
N ASP A 266 6.95 -16.64 11.98
CA ASP A 266 7.43 -17.35 13.18
C ASP A 266 6.85 -16.77 14.47
N PHE A 267 6.66 -15.45 14.53
CA PHE A 267 6.04 -14.77 15.66
C PHE A 267 4.50 -14.83 15.58
N TRP A 268 3.97 -14.62 14.38
CA TRP A 268 2.53 -14.60 14.09
C TRP A 268 2.03 -15.98 13.68
N ASP A 269 2.23 -16.97 14.55
CA ASP A 269 1.61 -18.29 14.40
C ASP A 269 0.07 -18.21 14.52
N LYS A 270 -0.61 -19.34 14.28
CA LYS A 270 -2.07 -19.42 14.32
C LYS A 270 -2.64 -18.92 15.66
N ALA A 271 -2.05 -19.35 16.78
CA ALA A 271 -2.54 -19.02 18.10
C ALA A 271 -2.34 -17.53 18.44
N SER A 272 -1.22 -16.95 18.02
CA SER A 272 -0.90 -15.54 18.20
C SER A 272 -1.86 -14.63 17.44
N LEU A 273 -2.12 -14.93 16.16
CA LEU A 273 -3.06 -14.14 15.38
C LEU A 273 -4.50 -14.32 15.88
N GLN A 274 -4.92 -15.54 16.20
CA GLN A 274 -6.22 -15.77 16.84
C GLN A 274 -6.37 -14.99 18.13
N ALA A 275 -5.33 -14.92 18.95
CA ALA A 275 -5.37 -14.15 20.19
C ALA A 275 -5.61 -12.64 19.90
N LEU A 276 -4.86 -12.03 18.98
CA LEU A 276 -5.07 -10.63 18.59
C LEU A 276 -6.50 -10.36 18.14
N LEU A 277 -7.08 -11.27 17.36
CA LEU A 277 -8.40 -11.11 16.75
C LEU A 277 -9.56 -11.45 17.69
N SER A 278 -9.31 -12.21 18.76
CA SER A 278 -10.33 -12.90 19.58
C SER A 278 -11.37 -12.00 20.23
N ARG A 279 -11.00 -10.75 20.55
CA ARG A 279 -11.88 -9.80 21.27
C ARG A 279 -12.41 -8.68 20.38
N VAL A 280 -12.20 -8.77 19.07
CA VAL A 280 -12.72 -7.81 18.10
C VAL A 280 -13.93 -8.44 17.40
N PRO A 281 -15.10 -7.76 17.28
CA PRO A 281 -16.24 -8.31 16.53
C PRO A 281 -15.90 -8.52 15.04
N ASP A 282 -16.44 -9.59 14.45
CA ASP A 282 -16.06 -9.99 13.07
C ASP A 282 -16.46 -8.96 12.01
N ASP A 283 -17.55 -8.26 12.24
CA ASP A 283 -18.05 -7.19 11.35
C ASP A 283 -17.35 -5.83 11.55
N LYS A 284 -16.50 -5.73 12.57
CA LYS A 284 -15.80 -4.49 12.97
C LYS A 284 -14.32 -4.48 12.61
N MET A 285 -13.87 -5.43 11.80
CA MET A 285 -12.48 -5.52 11.36
C MET A 285 -12.37 -5.99 9.93
N ILE A 286 -11.41 -5.40 9.19
CA ILE A 286 -10.97 -5.85 7.88
C ILE A 286 -9.45 -6.01 7.90
N ILE A 287 -8.96 -7.18 7.51
CA ILE A 287 -7.54 -7.44 7.33
C ILE A 287 -7.19 -7.32 5.86
N ILE A 288 -6.24 -6.47 5.51
CA ILE A 288 -5.69 -6.41 4.16
C ILE A 288 -4.52 -7.38 4.12
N ASP A 289 -4.70 -8.54 3.51
CA ASP A 289 -3.65 -9.55 3.33
C ASP A 289 -2.68 -9.09 2.24
N LEU A 290 -1.75 -8.25 2.66
CA LEU A 290 -0.71 -7.71 1.78
C LEU A 290 0.30 -8.76 1.37
N GLY A 291 0.88 -8.57 0.20
CA GLY A 291 2.07 -9.30 -0.20
C GLY A 291 1.81 -10.76 -0.58
N ASN A 292 0.64 -11.10 -1.15
CA ASN A 292 0.38 -12.44 -1.69
C ASN A 292 1.32 -12.86 -2.83
N ASP A 293 2.13 -11.94 -3.32
CA ASP A 293 3.24 -12.14 -4.25
C ASP A 293 4.55 -12.56 -3.55
N TYR A 294 4.70 -12.35 -2.23
CA TYR A 294 5.95 -12.58 -1.48
C TYR A 294 6.18 -14.03 -1.00
N PRO A 295 5.17 -14.79 -0.58
CA PRO A 295 5.38 -16.13 -0.03
C PRO A 295 6.19 -17.03 -0.94
N LYS A 296 5.83 -17.14 -2.21
CA LYS A 296 6.53 -17.96 -3.21
C LYS A 296 7.95 -17.49 -3.51
N TRP A 297 8.14 -16.18 -3.65
CA TRP A 297 9.36 -15.61 -4.23
C TRP A 297 10.38 -15.11 -3.21
N VAL A 298 9.91 -14.68 -2.04
CA VAL A 298 10.74 -13.96 -1.05
C VAL A 298 10.77 -14.68 0.31
N TRP A 299 9.61 -15.09 0.83
CA TRP A 299 9.54 -15.65 2.19
C TRP A 299 9.75 -17.18 2.21
N GLY A 300 9.47 -17.88 1.12
CA GLY A 300 9.55 -19.35 1.08
C GLY A 300 8.47 -20.04 1.91
N THR A 301 7.29 -19.41 2.02
CA THR A 301 6.16 -19.87 2.82
C THR A 301 4.90 -20.07 1.97
N GLU A 302 3.87 -20.65 2.55
CA GLU A 302 2.52 -20.59 2.00
C GLU A 302 1.94 -19.17 2.16
N GLN A 303 0.90 -18.86 1.39
CA GLN A 303 0.16 -17.60 1.48
C GLN A 303 -0.42 -17.42 2.88
N THR A 304 -0.39 -16.18 3.40
CA THR A 304 -0.79 -15.87 4.78
C THR A 304 -2.22 -16.28 5.07
N TRP A 305 -3.16 -16.01 4.15
CA TRP A 305 -4.56 -16.41 4.32
C TRP A 305 -4.75 -17.94 4.41
N LYS A 306 -3.93 -18.74 3.72
CA LYS A 306 -3.95 -20.22 3.83
C LYS A 306 -3.44 -20.67 5.19
N ASN A 307 -2.33 -20.09 5.65
CA ASN A 307 -1.76 -20.39 6.96
C ASN A 307 -2.69 -20.05 8.11
N HIS A 308 -3.54 -19.03 7.92
CA HIS A 308 -4.46 -18.52 8.94
C HIS A 308 -5.95 -18.80 8.64
N ASP A 309 -6.25 -19.86 7.89
CA ASP A 309 -7.60 -20.39 7.67
C ASP A 309 -8.61 -19.27 7.29
N GLY A 310 -8.23 -18.38 6.36
CA GLY A 310 -9.05 -17.25 5.94
C GLY A 310 -9.34 -16.23 7.04
N PHE A 311 -8.39 -16.07 7.99
CA PHE A 311 -8.43 -15.11 9.09
C PHE A 311 -9.59 -15.31 10.09
N TYR A 312 -9.95 -16.58 10.33
CA TYR A 312 -10.81 -17.00 11.46
C TYR A 312 -12.16 -16.26 11.52
N GLY A 313 -12.78 -15.99 10.36
CA GLY A 313 -14.08 -15.34 10.26
C GLY A 313 -14.04 -13.81 10.12
N LYS A 314 -12.89 -13.17 10.29
CA LYS A 314 -12.74 -11.74 9.99
C LYS A 314 -12.91 -11.47 8.50
N LYS A 315 -13.45 -10.31 8.15
CA LYS A 315 -13.40 -9.83 6.76
C LYS A 315 -11.95 -9.60 6.34
N TRP A 316 -11.62 -9.96 5.10
CA TRP A 316 -10.29 -9.71 4.59
C TRP A 316 -10.28 -9.38 3.10
N ILE A 317 -9.21 -8.72 2.66
CA ILE A 317 -8.97 -8.28 1.29
C ILE A 317 -7.71 -8.98 0.79
N PHE A 318 -7.81 -9.70 -0.32
CA PHE A 318 -6.67 -10.27 -1.03
C PHE A 318 -5.89 -9.15 -1.71
N SER A 319 -4.60 -8.98 -1.42
CA SER A 319 -3.82 -7.88 -1.96
C SER A 319 -2.38 -8.27 -2.28
N TYR A 320 -1.75 -7.49 -3.16
CA TYR A 320 -0.36 -7.63 -3.58
C TYR A 320 0.45 -6.38 -3.25
N VAL A 321 1.79 -6.53 -3.19
CA VAL A 321 2.76 -5.43 -3.11
C VAL A 321 3.63 -5.44 -4.38
N PRO A 322 3.09 -5.05 -5.53
CA PRO A 322 3.78 -5.20 -6.82
C PRO A 322 5.01 -4.31 -6.98
N ASN A 323 5.13 -3.27 -6.16
CA ASN A 323 6.32 -2.43 -6.05
C ASN A 323 6.71 -2.30 -4.58
N PHE A 324 7.92 -2.75 -4.23
CA PHE A 324 8.48 -2.72 -2.88
C PHE A 324 9.64 -1.75 -2.81
N GLY A 325 9.61 -0.82 -1.85
CA GLY A 325 10.68 0.13 -1.60
C GLY A 325 10.84 1.20 -2.67
N GLY A 326 9.78 1.54 -3.42
CA GLY A 326 9.84 2.54 -4.49
C GLY A 326 10.80 2.16 -5.63
N LYS A 327 10.99 0.86 -5.88
CA LYS A 327 11.91 0.36 -6.90
C LYS A 327 11.29 0.45 -8.29
N THR A 328 12.15 0.57 -9.29
CA THR A 328 11.74 0.81 -10.68
C THR A 328 12.12 -0.27 -11.71
N PRO A 329 12.51 -1.53 -11.34
CA PRO A 329 12.77 -2.56 -12.33
C PRO A 329 11.46 -3.10 -12.94
N MET A 330 11.55 -3.63 -14.15
CA MET A 330 10.53 -4.51 -14.70
C MET A 330 10.53 -5.80 -13.88
N THR A 331 9.46 -6.06 -13.16
CA THR A 331 9.35 -7.23 -12.28
C THR A 331 7.89 -7.56 -11.97
N GLY A 332 7.63 -8.81 -11.66
CA GLY A 332 6.32 -9.32 -11.29
C GLY A 332 6.08 -10.70 -11.91
N ASP A 333 5.27 -11.53 -11.29
CA ASP A 333 4.81 -12.81 -11.85
C ASP A 333 3.40 -12.59 -12.42
N LEU A 334 3.32 -12.22 -13.73
CA LEU A 334 2.03 -11.93 -14.37
C LEU A 334 1.08 -13.12 -14.31
N GLN A 335 1.61 -14.35 -14.40
CA GLN A 335 0.77 -15.55 -14.32
C GLN A 335 0.14 -15.70 -12.93
N MET A 336 0.92 -15.44 -11.88
CA MET A 336 0.42 -15.45 -10.51
C MET A 336 -0.62 -14.34 -10.29
N TYR A 337 -0.35 -13.13 -10.78
CA TYR A 337 -1.30 -12.01 -10.69
C TYR A 337 -2.62 -12.31 -11.41
N ALA A 338 -2.57 -13.02 -12.53
CA ALA A 338 -3.74 -13.40 -13.32
C ALA A 338 -4.57 -14.55 -12.72
N THR A 339 -4.07 -15.27 -11.69
CA THR A 339 -4.71 -16.52 -11.22
C THR A 339 -4.99 -16.56 -9.72
N SER A 340 -4.07 -16.09 -8.87
CA SER A 340 -4.09 -16.41 -7.43
C SER A 340 -5.29 -15.86 -6.67
N SER A 341 -5.82 -14.68 -7.04
CA SER A 341 -7.02 -14.15 -6.37
C SER A 341 -8.28 -14.95 -6.73
N ALA A 342 -8.37 -15.46 -7.96
CA ALA A 342 -9.46 -16.36 -8.38
C ALA A 342 -9.37 -17.70 -7.62
N GLU A 343 -8.15 -18.25 -7.46
CA GLU A 343 -7.92 -19.45 -6.65
C GLU A 343 -8.38 -19.23 -5.19
N ALA A 344 -8.04 -18.08 -4.60
CA ALA A 344 -8.46 -17.73 -3.25
C ALA A 344 -10.00 -17.63 -3.15
N LEU A 345 -10.64 -16.94 -4.11
CA LEU A 345 -12.08 -16.73 -4.14
C LEU A 345 -12.86 -18.07 -4.21
N HIS A 346 -12.34 -19.04 -4.95
CA HIS A 346 -12.95 -20.35 -5.11
C HIS A 346 -12.51 -21.39 -4.07
N SER A 347 -11.59 -21.03 -3.17
CA SER A 347 -11.11 -21.94 -2.14
C SER A 347 -12.16 -22.19 -1.06
N ALA A 348 -12.29 -23.43 -0.63
CA ALA A 348 -13.11 -23.79 0.53
C ALA A 348 -12.63 -23.15 1.84
N ASN A 349 -11.35 -22.74 1.88
CA ASN A 349 -10.71 -22.09 3.03
C ASN A 349 -10.62 -20.56 2.91
N ALA A 350 -11.30 -19.96 1.93
CA ALA A 350 -11.28 -18.51 1.72
C ALA A 350 -11.81 -17.70 2.92
N GLY A 351 -12.54 -18.35 3.84
CA GLY A 351 -13.15 -17.64 4.96
C GLY A 351 -14.08 -16.53 4.49
N ASN A 352 -13.93 -15.34 5.06
CA ASN A 352 -14.73 -14.17 4.71
C ASN A 352 -13.95 -13.20 3.79
N LEU A 353 -13.54 -13.69 2.63
CA LEU A 353 -12.91 -12.88 1.58
C LEU A 353 -13.93 -11.92 0.98
N VAL A 354 -13.76 -10.62 1.19
CA VAL A 354 -14.70 -9.57 0.75
C VAL A 354 -14.11 -8.61 -0.27
N GLY A 355 -12.82 -8.65 -0.52
CA GLY A 355 -12.19 -7.67 -1.38
C GLY A 355 -10.94 -8.13 -2.10
N PHE A 356 -10.57 -7.35 -3.09
CA PHE A 356 -9.34 -7.47 -3.85
C PHE A 356 -8.60 -6.13 -3.84
N GLY A 357 -7.27 -6.14 -3.90
CA GLY A 357 -6.53 -4.89 -3.89
C GLY A 357 -5.09 -4.97 -4.35
N SER A 358 -4.50 -3.80 -4.43
CA SER A 358 -3.09 -3.60 -4.70
C SER A 358 -2.54 -2.57 -3.72
N ALA A 359 -1.43 -2.89 -3.09
CA ALA A 359 -0.79 -2.09 -2.07
C ALA A 359 0.67 -1.74 -2.46
N PRO A 360 0.90 -1.06 -3.59
CA PRO A 360 2.24 -0.71 -4.03
C PRO A 360 2.87 0.30 -3.06
N GLU A 361 4.14 0.12 -2.76
CA GLU A 361 4.90 1.12 -2.02
C GLU A 361 5.38 2.26 -2.92
N GLY A 362 5.66 1.97 -4.20
CA GLY A 362 5.91 2.95 -5.25
C GLY A 362 4.90 2.82 -6.38
N LEU A 363 4.60 3.91 -7.07
CA LEU A 363 3.62 3.98 -8.17
C LEU A 363 4.27 4.17 -9.54
N GLU A 364 5.57 4.21 -9.58
CA GLU A 364 6.35 4.39 -10.80
C GLU A 364 6.61 3.04 -11.46
N ASN A 365 6.51 2.98 -12.79
CA ASN A 365 6.74 1.81 -13.66
C ASN A 365 5.77 0.61 -13.46
N ASN A 366 6.00 -0.46 -14.26
CA ASN A 366 5.20 -1.72 -14.22
C ASN A 366 3.70 -1.54 -14.47
N GLU A 367 3.32 -0.64 -15.36
CA GLU A 367 1.89 -0.33 -15.63
C GLU A 367 1.09 -1.55 -16.07
N VAL A 368 1.71 -2.50 -16.75
CA VAL A 368 1.07 -3.78 -17.12
C VAL A 368 0.57 -4.53 -15.89
N VAL A 369 1.32 -4.51 -14.79
CA VAL A 369 0.93 -5.14 -13.53
C VAL A 369 -0.28 -4.43 -12.93
N TYR A 370 -0.27 -3.09 -12.87
CA TYR A 370 -1.38 -2.32 -12.30
C TYR A 370 -2.66 -2.46 -13.11
N GLU A 371 -2.57 -2.48 -14.44
CA GLU A 371 -3.75 -2.70 -15.30
C GLU A 371 -4.30 -4.11 -15.16
N LEU A 372 -3.42 -5.14 -15.09
CA LEU A 372 -3.84 -6.52 -14.85
C LEU A 372 -4.52 -6.68 -13.49
N LEU A 373 -3.94 -6.11 -12.43
CA LEU A 373 -4.53 -6.16 -11.09
C LEU A 373 -5.86 -5.39 -11.03
N ALA A 374 -5.97 -4.27 -11.75
CA ALA A 374 -7.24 -3.57 -11.84
C ALA A 374 -8.33 -4.44 -12.50
N ASP A 375 -8.01 -5.15 -13.59
CA ASP A 375 -8.94 -6.05 -14.27
C ASP A 375 -9.29 -7.27 -13.40
N MET A 376 -8.34 -7.82 -12.64
CA MET A 376 -8.60 -8.91 -11.69
C MET A 376 -9.61 -8.53 -10.59
N GLY A 377 -9.70 -7.28 -10.22
CA GLY A 377 -10.73 -6.76 -9.31
C GLY A 377 -12.16 -6.84 -9.86
N TRP A 378 -12.33 -7.16 -11.14
CA TRP A 378 -13.64 -7.22 -11.82
C TRP A 378 -14.03 -8.62 -12.32
N THR A 379 -13.21 -9.63 -12.04
CA THR A 379 -13.52 -11.01 -12.44
C THR A 379 -13.45 -11.97 -11.25
N ALA A 380 -14.27 -13.02 -11.31
CA ALA A 380 -14.17 -14.16 -10.39
C ALA A 380 -13.20 -15.24 -10.91
N ASP A 381 -12.85 -15.17 -12.19
CA ASP A 381 -12.07 -16.17 -12.89
C ASP A 381 -10.65 -15.68 -13.17
N SER A 382 -9.76 -16.60 -13.46
CA SER A 382 -8.41 -16.30 -13.94
C SER A 382 -8.45 -15.56 -15.30
N ILE A 383 -7.51 -14.66 -15.52
CA ILE A 383 -7.33 -13.97 -16.80
C ILE A 383 -6.34 -14.77 -17.66
N ASP A 384 -6.71 -15.08 -18.90
CA ASP A 384 -5.81 -15.64 -19.89
C ASP A 384 -4.90 -14.54 -20.46
N LEU A 385 -3.63 -14.58 -20.11
CA LEU A 385 -2.65 -13.55 -20.50
C LEU A 385 -2.43 -13.47 -22.02
N ASP A 386 -2.55 -14.59 -22.75
CA ASP A 386 -2.32 -14.61 -24.19
C ASP A 386 -3.42 -13.85 -24.94
N SER A 387 -4.65 -13.86 -24.40
CA SER A 387 -5.74 -13.05 -24.91
C SER A 387 -5.72 -11.61 -24.38
N TRP A 388 -5.26 -11.41 -23.13
CA TRP A 388 -5.32 -10.12 -22.43
C TRP A 388 -4.23 -9.15 -22.91
N LEU A 389 -2.98 -9.61 -23.08
CA LEU A 389 -1.84 -8.77 -23.47
C LEU A 389 -2.04 -8.01 -24.79
N PRO A 390 -2.57 -8.64 -25.88
CA PRO A 390 -2.89 -7.88 -27.10
C PRO A 390 -3.94 -6.78 -26.89
N VAL A 391 -4.91 -6.99 -25.97
CA VAL A 391 -5.92 -5.97 -25.62
C VAL A 391 -5.28 -4.82 -24.85
N TYR A 392 -4.43 -5.14 -23.88
CA TYR A 392 -3.63 -4.16 -23.14
C TYR A 392 -2.79 -3.29 -24.10
N CYS A 393 -2.04 -3.90 -25.02
CA CYS A 393 -1.23 -3.17 -25.98
C CYS A 393 -2.06 -2.22 -26.85
N LYS A 394 -3.21 -2.69 -27.35
CA LYS A 394 -4.12 -1.84 -28.14
C LYS A 394 -4.67 -0.66 -27.33
N ALA A 395 -5.03 -0.90 -26.08
CA ALA A 395 -5.54 0.14 -25.20
C ALA A 395 -4.45 1.17 -24.84
N ARG A 396 -3.24 0.72 -24.52
CA ARG A 396 -2.16 1.57 -24.06
C ARG A 396 -1.42 2.29 -25.21
N TYR A 397 -1.13 1.59 -26.30
CA TYR A 397 -0.29 2.10 -27.40
C TYR A 397 -1.07 2.49 -28.65
N GLY A 398 -2.35 2.14 -28.72
CA GLY A 398 -3.17 2.35 -29.91
C GLY A 398 -3.07 1.23 -30.95
N GLY A 399 -2.24 0.21 -30.71
CA GLY A 399 -2.04 -0.91 -31.63
C GLY A 399 -1.28 -2.07 -30.96
N CYS A 400 -1.34 -3.26 -31.59
CA CYS A 400 -0.55 -4.43 -31.23
C CYS A 400 -0.04 -5.11 -32.50
N PRO A 401 1.05 -4.61 -33.12
CA PRO A 401 1.70 -5.32 -34.20
C PRO A 401 2.19 -6.71 -33.78
N ALA A 402 2.37 -7.64 -34.72
CA ALA A 402 2.84 -9.00 -34.41
C ALA A 402 4.20 -9.03 -33.66
N ALA A 403 5.10 -8.06 -33.97
CA ALA A 403 6.33 -7.92 -33.18
C ALA A 403 6.11 -7.52 -31.76
N MET A 404 5.10 -6.68 -31.46
CA MET A 404 4.71 -6.29 -30.10
C MET A 404 4.17 -7.48 -29.31
N ASP A 405 3.28 -8.28 -29.92
CA ASP A 405 2.77 -9.50 -29.30
C ASP A 405 3.90 -10.46 -28.96
N SER A 406 4.83 -10.70 -29.91
CA SER A 406 6.01 -11.52 -29.68
C SER A 406 6.94 -10.96 -28.59
N ALA A 407 7.08 -9.64 -28.47
CA ALA A 407 7.84 -8.99 -27.40
C ALA A 407 7.23 -9.29 -26.03
N TRP A 408 5.90 -9.14 -25.88
CA TRP A 408 5.21 -9.40 -24.65
C TRP A 408 5.22 -10.87 -24.23
N GLN A 409 5.21 -11.83 -25.17
CA GLN A 409 5.42 -13.23 -24.83
C GLN A 409 6.78 -13.46 -24.19
N ARG A 410 7.84 -12.81 -24.71
CA ARG A 410 9.18 -12.89 -24.12
C ARG A 410 9.28 -12.20 -22.77
N PHE A 411 8.67 -11.01 -22.60
CA PHE A 411 8.63 -10.34 -21.31
C PHE A 411 7.90 -11.18 -20.26
N LYS A 412 6.77 -11.81 -20.62
CA LYS A 412 6.03 -12.72 -19.76
C LYS A 412 6.88 -13.91 -19.28
N GLU A 413 7.72 -14.46 -20.17
CA GLU A 413 8.57 -15.61 -19.88
C GLU A 413 9.89 -15.23 -19.16
N THR A 414 10.26 -13.96 -19.13
CA THR A 414 11.53 -13.47 -18.56
C THR A 414 11.27 -12.56 -17.36
N VAL A 415 11.31 -11.25 -17.53
CA VAL A 415 11.24 -10.27 -16.45
C VAL A 415 9.90 -10.27 -15.69
N TYR A 416 8.84 -10.73 -16.32
CA TYR A 416 7.51 -10.87 -15.71
C TYR A 416 7.13 -12.32 -15.37
N SER A 417 8.12 -13.21 -15.21
CA SER A 417 7.92 -14.59 -14.75
C SER A 417 8.17 -14.78 -13.25
N SER A 418 8.63 -13.75 -12.56
CA SER A 418 9.03 -13.81 -11.15
C SER A 418 9.01 -12.44 -10.50
N LEU A 419 8.88 -12.41 -9.17
CA LEU A 419 9.02 -11.19 -8.39
C LEU A 419 10.46 -11.05 -7.91
N TYR A 420 11.11 -9.98 -8.32
CA TYR A 420 12.40 -9.56 -7.77
C TYR A 420 12.18 -8.37 -6.85
N SER A 421 12.52 -8.50 -5.59
CA SER A 421 12.54 -7.35 -4.69
C SER A 421 13.72 -6.40 -4.98
N TYR A 422 14.61 -6.74 -5.90
CA TYR A 422 15.80 -6.00 -6.34
C TYR A 422 16.13 -6.30 -7.81
N PRO A 423 16.87 -5.41 -8.48
CA PRO A 423 17.48 -4.17 -8.07
C PRO A 423 16.74 -2.95 -8.59
N ARG A 424 17.07 -1.81 -8.02
CA ARG A 424 16.94 -0.52 -8.72
C ARG A 424 17.84 -0.52 -9.95
N PHE A 425 17.59 0.36 -10.91
CA PHE A 425 18.57 0.67 -11.93
C PHE A 425 19.92 1.00 -11.30
N THR A 426 21.04 0.58 -11.89
CA THR A 426 22.36 0.76 -11.28
C THR A 426 22.73 2.21 -11.02
N TRP A 427 22.22 3.14 -11.83
CA TRP A 427 22.42 4.57 -11.59
C TRP A 427 21.65 5.14 -10.40
N GLN A 428 20.69 4.40 -9.83
CA GLN A 428 19.96 4.77 -8.61
C GLN A 428 20.66 4.28 -7.35
N THR A 429 21.72 3.49 -7.45
CA THR A 429 22.45 2.96 -6.32
C THR A 429 23.86 3.54 -6.29
N VAL A 430 24.29 4.02 -5.10
CA VAL A 430 25.64 4.55 -4.90
C VAL A 430 26.69 3.42 -5.01
N VAL A 431 26.34 2.21 -4.60
CA VAL A 431 27.17 1.01 -4.72
C VAL A 431 26.30 -0.14 -5.23
N PRO A 432 26.55 -0.67 -6.45
CA PRO A 432 25.82 -1.81 -6.97
C PRO A 432 26.04 -3.06 -6.10
N ASP A 433 24.94 -3.67 -5.61
CA ASP A 433 25.03 -4.97 -4.96
C ASP A 433 25.02 -6.09 -6.02
N THR A 434 26.22 -6.43 -6.50
CA THR A 434 26.39 -7.45 -7.55
C THR A 434 25.90 -8.84 -7.14
N ARG A 435 25.79 -9.14 -5.85
CA ARG A 435 25.27 -10.44 -5.36
C ARG A 435 23.78 -10.64 -5.66
N ARG A 436 23.03 -9.55 -5.79
CA ARG A 436 21.60 -9.57 -6.08
C ARG A 436 21.30 -9.53 -7.57
N ILE A 437 22.22 -9.02 -8.35
CA ILE A 437 22.14 -8.88 -9.81
C ILE A 437 22.21 -10.25 -10.50
N SER A 438 22.95 -11.21 -9.94
CA SER A 438 23.04 -12.56 -10.49
C SER A 438 21.71 -13.35 -10.53
N LYS A 439 20.65 -12.82 -9.92
CA LYS A 439 19.30 -13.39 -9.95
C LYS A 439 18.42 -12.78 -11.05
N LEU A 440 18.89 -11.76 -11.76
CA LEU A 440 18.16 -11.13 -12.83
C LEU A 440 18.27 -11.99 -14.10
N ASP A 441 17.16 -12.11 -14.79
CA ASP A 441 17.17 -12.72 -16.11
C ASP A 441 17.65 -11.71 -17.15
N VAL A 442 18.95 -11.76 -17.44
CA VAL A 442 19.61 -11.05 -18.56
C VAL A 442 19.71 -11.95 -19.78
N SER A 443 18.73 -12.83 -19.98
CA SER A 443 18.72 -13.78 -21.08
C SER A 443 18.65 -13.10 -22.45
N ASP A 444 19.16 -13.81 -23.46
CA ASP A 444 18.99 -13.42 -24.86
C ASP A 444 17.52 -13.26 -25.25
N SER A 445 16.62 -13.98 -24.59
CA SER A 445 15.18 -13.86 -24.81
C SER A 445 14.64 -12.50 -24.38
N PHE A 446 15.11 -11.95 -23.25
CA PHE A 446 14.71 -10.62 -22.81
C PHE A 446 15.21 -9.54 -23.79
N LEU A 447 16.50 -9.61 -24.22
CA LEU A 447 17.04 -8.71 -25.24
C LEU A 447 16.20 -8.74 -26.53
N GLN A 448 15.91 -9.94 -27.05
CA GLN A 448 15.08 -10.09 -28.23
C GLN A 448 13.68 -9.52 -28.05
N GLY A 449 13.12 -9.62 -26.84
CA GLY A 449 11.85 -8.95 -26.47
C GLY A 449 11.95 -7.44 -26.60
N VAL A 450 13.01 -6.84 -26.05
CA VAL A 450 13.26 -5.39 -26.18
C VAL A 450 13.45 -4.97 -27.64
N GLU A 451 14.25 -5.71 -28.42
CA GLU A 451 14.45 -5.43 -29.85
C GLU A 451 13.14 -5.49 -30.65
N LEU A 452 12.32 -6.51 -30.42
CA LEU A 452 11.00 -6.65 -31.04
C LEU A 452 10.07 -5.48 -30.64
N PHE A 453 10.07 -5.09 -29.34
CA PHE A 453 9.30 -3.94 -28.88
C PHE A 453 9.73 -2.66 -29.59
N LEU A 454 11.04 -2.38 -29.68
CA LEU A 454 11.58 -1.20 -30.33
C LEU A 454 11.33 -1.21 -31.86
N SER A 455 11.24 -2.38 -32.49
CA SER A 455 10.95 -2.50 -33.91
C SER A 455 9.55 -2.04 -34.31
N CYS A 456 8.66 -1.82 -33.33
CA CYS A 456 7.32 -1.29 -33.58
C CYS A 456 7.26 0.23 -33.70
N ALA A 457 8.40 0.94 -33.62
CA ALA A 457 8.48 2.40 -33.61
C ALA A 457 7.75 3.07 -34.76
N ASP A 458 7.97 2.63 -35.98
CA ASP A 458 7.37 3.24 -37.19
C ASP A 458 5.84 3.24 -37.19
N SER A 459 5.23 2.25 -36.49
CA SER A 459 3.77 2.12 -36.40
C SER A 459 3.16 2.74 -35.15
N LEU A 460 3.97 3.02 -34.12
CA LEU A 460 3.49 3.46 -32.78
C LEU A 460 4.16 4.75 -32.30
N GLU A 461 5.01 5.41 -33.08
CA GLU A 461 5.74 6.63 -32.71
C GLU A 461 4.83 7.80 -32.27
N SER A 462 3.60 7.82 -32.75
CA SER A 462 2.60 8.83 -32.33
C SER A 462 2.07 8.60 -30.92
N SER A 463 2.27 7.43 -30.33
CA SER A 463 1.87 7.10 -28.98
C SER A 463 2.94 7.51 -27.97
N SER A 464 2.67 8.53 -27.17
CA SER A 464 3.60 8.96 -26.12
C SER A 464 3.84 7.86 -25.05
N LEU A 465 2.83 7.02 -24.79
CA LEU A 465 2.96 5.90 -23.85
C LEU A 465 3.88 4.82 -24.42
N TYR A 466 3.80 4.52 -25.72
CA TYR A 466 4.74 3.60 -26.35
C TYR A 466 6.17 4.12 -26.27
N VAL A 467 6.39 5.40 -26.56
CA VAL A 467 7.73 6.01 -26.50
C VAL A 467 8.31 5.96 -25.09
N ASN A 468 7.50 6.26 -24.07
CA ASN A 468 7.92 6.17 -22.66
C ASN A 468 8.34 4.75 -22.28
N ASP A 469 7.51 3.76 -22.59
CA ASP A 469 7.79 2.36 -22.25
C ASP A 469 9.00 1.83 -23.06
N ALA A 470 9.16 2.24 -24.31
CA ALA A 470 10.33 1.90 -25.12
C ALA A 470 11.64 2.42 -24.51
N ILE A 471 11.64 3.65 -24.01
CA ILE A 471 12.78 4.24 -23.29
C ILE A 471 13.05 3.47 -21.99
N GLU A 472 12.00 3.16 -21.24
CA GLU A 472 12.11 2.43 -19.97
C GLU A 472 12.71 1.04 -20.20
N TYR A 473 12.14 0.24 -21.10
CA TYR A 473 12.57 -1.14 -21.35
C TYR A 473 13.99 -1.21 -21.90
N ALA A 474 14.32 -0.33 -22.85
CA ALA A 474 15.69 -0.22 -23.36
C ALA A 474 16.68 0.21 -22.26
N SER A 475 16.31 1.18 -21.44
CA SER A 475 17.14 1.65 -20.32
C SER A 475 17.34 0.57 -19.27
N TYR A 476 16.31 -0.19 -18.97
CA TYR A 476 16.38 -1.31 -18.02
C TYR A 476 17.33 -2.39 -18.55
N TYR A 477 17.19 -2.81 -19.81
CA TYR A 477 18.10 -3.77 -20.43
C TYR A 477 19.55 -3.29 -20.40
N LEU A 478 19.81 -2.04 -20.82
CA LEU A 478 21.15 -1.45 -20.79
C LEU A 478 21.76 -1.41 -19.40
N SER A 479 20.96 -1.18 -18.38
CA SER A 479 21.40 -1.23 -16.98
C SER A 479 21.83 -2.63 -16.58
N LEU A 480 21.11 -3.66 -17.02
CA LEU A 480 21.43 -5.06 -16.70
C LEU A 480 22.74 -5.51 -17.34
N ILE A 481 22.98 -5.16 -18.61
CA ILE A 481 24.22 -5.55 -19.29
C ILE A 481 25.46 -4.78 -18.80
N HIS A 482 25.30 -3.57 -18.27
CA HIS A 482 26.42 -2.78 -17.71
C HIS A 482 26.96 -3.36 -16.39
N ILE A 483 26.19 -4.19 -15.76
CA ILE A 483 26.52 -4.87 -14.53
C ILE A 483 27.32 -6.14 -14.79
#